data_61f981baa6315ecbd2349f00de4b8e27
#
_entry.id   61f981baa6315ecbd2349f00de4b8e27
#
_cell.length_a   1.000
_cell.length_b   1.000
_cell.length_c   1.000
_cell.angle_alpha   90.00
_cell.angle_beta   90.00
_cell.angle_gamma   90.00
#
_symmetry.space_group_name_H-M   'P 1'
#
loop_
_entity.id
_entity.type
_entity.pdbx_description
1 polymer ?
#
loop_
_entity_poly.entity_id
_entity_poly.type
_entity_poly.pdbx_seq_one_letter_code
_entity_poly.pdbx_strand_id
1 'polypeptide(L)'
;MAARPHRIPVLRHSAEMATDKLTAELKSWADFANSAKWESLLLGNGASRAVWQQFDYPSLFDIACELPPRERLSPEDVRLFQQLANTKNFEAVLASLLTTQTVATALDLQPLDRIKQRYSSVQKALVAAVHRVHIPWSAIPSPTLLSIRKSLLDYDYVFSTNYDLLVYWSIMADEAADFRDYFWGGPFDSSNTEIWGKATRVLYLHGALHLYYDADGLTYKEHSQDFGNLNSTGIVGGSNT
;
A
#
# COMPACT_ATOMS: atom_id res chain seq x y z
N MET A 1 -11.35 44.85 47.35
CA MET A 1 -11.10 45.23 45.94
C MET A 1 -10.93 43.96 45.12
N ALA A 2 -11.96 43.56 44.34
CA ALA A 2 -11.95 42.34 43.55
C ALA A 2 -11.53 42.68 42.11
N ALA A 3 -10.49 42.03 41.62
CA ALA A 3 -10.00 42.20 40.27
C ALA A 3 -10.97 41.54 39.27
N ARG A 4 -11.40 42.31 38.25
CA ARG A 4 -12.22 41.84 37.13
C ARG A 4 -11.36 40.99 36.16
N PRO A 5 -11.90 39.86 35.66
CA PRO A 5 -11.16 39.09 34.64
C PRO A 5 -11.21 39.81 33.29
N HIS A 6 -10.04 39.94 32.66
CA HIS A 6 -9.89 40.42 31.29
C HIS A 6 -10.54 39.43 30.32
N ARG A 7 -11.56 39.88 29.61
CA ARG A 7 -12.09 39.18 28.44
C ARG A 7 -11.18 39.39 27.25
N ILE A 8 -10.61 38.32 26.75
CA ILE A 8 -9.89 38.30 25.45
C ILE A 8 -10.96 38.42 24.34
N PRO A 9 -10.86 39.38 23.43
CA PRO A 9 -11.77 39.47 22.30
C PRO A 9 -11.55 38.33 21.33
N VAL A 10 -12.59 37.49 21.14
CA VAL A 10 -12.62 36.48 20.08
C VAL A 10 -12.81 37.20 18.75
N LEU A 11 -11.75 37.38 18.00
CA LEU A 11 -11.78 37.82 16.62
C LEU A 11 -12.50 36.75 15.78
N ARG A 12 -13.79 36.94 15.53
CA ARG A 12 -14.50 36.21 14.48
C ARG A 12 -14.04 36.76 13.14
N HIS A 13 -13.02 36.14 12.58
CA HIS A 13 -12.77 36.25 11.16
C HIS A 13 -13.74 35.30 10.45
N SER A 14 -14.88 35.83 10.01
CA SER A 14 -15.65 35.26 8.93
C SER A 14 -14.87 35.51 7.63
N ALA A 15 -13.84 34.68 7.40
CA ALA A 15 -13.30 34.54 6.06
C ALA A 15 -14.34 33.78 5.26
N GLU A 16 -15.15 34.48 4.47
CA GLU A 16 -15.72 33.92 3.25
C GLU A 16 -14.52 33.48 2.40
N MET A 17 -14.13 32.22 2.55
CA MET A 17 -13.25 31.60 1.57
C MET A 17 -14.06 31.49 0.29
N ALA A 18 -13.77 32.39 -0.66
CA ALA A 18 -14.15 32.19 -2.04
C ALA A 18 -13.66 30.77 -2.42
N THR A 19 -14.61 29.85 -2.59
CA THR A 19 -14.31 28.56 -3.17
C THR A 19 -14.11 28.81 -4.67
N ASP A 20 -12.92 29.27 -5.03
CA ASP A 20 -12.44 29.14 -6.39
C ASP A 20 -12.48 27.65 -6.70
N LYS A 21 -13.49 27.24 -7.44
CA LYS A 21 -13.51 25.89 -8.01
C LYS A 21 -12.30 25.79 -8.93
N LEU A 22 -11.29 25.05 -8.48
CA LEU A 22 -10.21 24.62 -9.33
C LEU A 22 -10.84 23.80 -10.47
N THR A 23 -11.09 24.44 -11.58
CA THR A 23 -11.52 23.79 -12.83
C THR A 23 -10.25 23.32 -13.52
N ALA A 24 -9.77 22.12 -13.13
CA ALA A 24 -8.75 21.43 -13.88
C ALA A 24 -9.43 20.62 -14.98
N GLU A 25 -9.09 20.87 -16.22
CA GLU A 25 -9.49 20.02 -17.35
C GLU A 25 -8.64 18.74 -17.27
N LEU A 26 -9.25 17.63 -16.83
CA LEU A 26 -8.59 16.34 -16.76
C LEU A 26 -8.48 15.77 -18.18
N LYS A 27 -7.25 15.61 -18.66
CA LYS A 27 -6.97 14.91 -19.92
C LYS A 27 -6.94 13.40 -19.70
N SER A 28 -7.24 12.64 -20.74
CA SER A 28 -7.12 11.19 -20.69
C SER A 28 -5.64 10.77 -20.58
N TRP A 29 -5.36 9.60 -20.02
CA TRP A 29 -4.00 9.06 -20.00
C TRP A 29 -3.40 8.95 -21.41
N ALA A 30 -4.19 8.59 -22.40
CA ALA A 30 -3.75 8.49 -23.80
C ALA A 30 -3.20 9.81 -24.34
N ASP A 31 -3.76 10.96 -23.92
CA ASP A 31 -3.29 12.27 -24.33
C ASP A 31 -1.93 12.63 -23.70
N PHE A 32 -1.67 12.11 -22.50
CA PHE A 32 -0.41 12.31 -21.79
C PHE A 32 0.68 11.31 -22.19
N ALA A 33 0.35 10.06 -22.37
CA ALA A 33 1.30 8.98 -22.64
C ALA A 33 2.17 9.28 -23.87
N ASN A 34 1.58 9.96 -24.86
CA ASN A 34 2.25 10.33 -26.11
C ASN A 34 2.95 11.71 -26.06
N SER A 35 2.79 12.48 -24.99
CA SER A 35 3.32 13.86 -24.92
C SER A 35 4.77 13.95 -24.47
N ALA A 36 5.29 12.91 -23.78
CA ALA A 36 6.66 12.82 -23.28
C ALA A 36 7.07 11.37 -23.06
N LYS A 37 8.39 11.11 -23.00
CA LYS A 37 8.90 9.84 -22.51
C LYS A 37 8.88 9.87 -20.98
N TRP A 38 8.02 9.07 -20.39
CA TRP A 38 7.94 8.92 -18.94
C TRP A 38 8.93 7.86 -18.47
N GLU A 39 9.82 8.21 -17.54
CA GLU A 39 10.82 7.28 -17.01
C GLU A 39 10.25 6.42 -15.86
N SER A 40 9.23 6.91 -15.18
CA SER A 40 8.69 6.28 -13.97
C SER A 40 7.18 6.12 -14.04
N LEU A 41 6.71 4.98 -13.53
CA LEU A 41 5.29 4.65 -13.37
C LEU A 41 4.99 4.37 -11.90
N LEU A 42 3.95 5.02 -11.34
CA LEU A 42 3.39 4.68 -10.04
C LEU A 42 2.07 3.94 -10.23
N LEU A 43 2.00 2.71 -9.74
CA LEU A 43 0.81 1.88 -9.75
C LEU A 43 0.12 1.94 -8.39
N GLY A 44 -1.12 2.39 -8.39
CA GLY A 44 -2.00 2.32 -7.24
C GLY A 44 -3.10 1.27 -7.42
N ASN A 45 -3.98 1.16 -6.44
CA ASN A 45 -5.06 0.19 -6.38
C ASN A 45 -5.97 0.15 -7.63
N GLY A 46 -6.07 1.27 -8.36
CA GLY A 46 -6.83 1.33 -9.61
C GLY A 46 -6.35 0.34 -10.68
N ALA A 47 -5.05 0.04 -10.73
CA ALA A 47 -4.49 -0.94 -11.66
C ALA A 47 -4.98 -2.36 -11.34
N SER A 48 -4.98 -2.75 -10.07
CA SER A 48 -5.46 -4.06 -9.63
C SER A 48 -6.97 -4.20 -9.80
N ARG A 49 -7.74 -3.15 -9.50
CA ARG A 49 -9.18 -3.11 -9.73
C ARG A 49 -9.58 -3.27 -11.20
N ALA A 50 -8.76 -2.79 -12.13
CA ALA A 50 -8.99 -2.98 -13.56
C ALA A 50 -8.95 -4.46 -13.99
N VAL A 51 -8.21 -5.29 -13.25
CA VAL A 51 -8.14 -6.75 -13.46
C VAL A 51 -9.16 -7.48 -12.59
N TRP A 52 -9.31 -7.07 -11.32
CA TRP A 52 -10.17 -7.72 -10.34
C TRP A 52 -10.84 -6.72 -9.41
N GLN A 53 -12.16 -6.50 -9.59
CA GLN A 53 -12.93 -5.45 -8.90
C GLN A 53 -12.90 -5.56 -7.36
N GLN A 54 -12.74 -6.77 -6.81
CA GLN A 54 -12.74 -6.99 -5.36
C GLN A 54 -11.50 -6.46 -4.64
N PHE A 55 -10.51 -5.95 -5.36
CA PHE A 55 -9.36 -5.27 -4.77
C PHE A 55 -9.64 -3.82 -4.35
N ASP A 56 -10.88 -3.33 -4.41
CA ASP A 56 -11.16 -2.00 -3.91
C ASP A 56 -11.20 -1.92 -2.37
N TYR A 57 -10.89 -0.75 -1.79
CA TYR A 57 -10.81 -0.58 -0.33
C TYR A 57 -12.11 -0.89 0.41
N PRO A 58 -13.32 -0.48 -0.06
CA PRO A 58 -14.56 -0.86 0.59
C PRO A 58 -14.75 -2.36 0.69
N SER A 59 -14.47 -3.11 -0.37
CA SER A 59 -14.58 -4.57 -0.38
C SER A 59 -13.59 -5.21 0.59
N LEU A 60 -12.33 -4.77 0.61
CA LEU A 60 -11.32 -5.29 1.55
C LEU A 60 -11.70 -5.04 3.01
N PHE A 61 -12.24 -3.85 3.33
CA PHE A 61 -12.69 -3.54 4.68
C PHE A 61 -13.88 -4.43 5.11
N ASP A 62 -14.87 -4.57 4.25
CA ASP A 62 -16.07 -5.37 4.53
C ASP A 62 -15.68 -6.84 4.74
N ILE A 63 -14.80 -7.39 3.88
CA ILE A 63 -14.26 -8.74 4.03
C ILE A 63 -13.46 -8.87 5.33
N ALA A 64 -12.59 -7.91 5.65
CA ALA A 64 -11.81 -7.94 6.89
C ALA A 64 -12.68 -7.93 8.16
N CYS A 65 -13.89 -7.39 8.10
CA CYS A 65 -14.87 -7.46 9.19
C CYS A 65 -15.53 -8.86 9.31
N GLU A 66 -15.62 -9.59 8.20
CA GLU A 66 -16.32 -10.89 8.11
C GLU A 66 -15.39 -12.11 8.27
N LEU A 67 -14.08 -11.91 8.31
CA LEU A 67 -13.10 -12.97 8.51
C LEU A 67 -13.30 -13.72 9.83
N PRO A 68 -12.74 -14.94 9.98
CA PRO A 68 -12.74 -15.65 11.24
C PRO A 68 -12.21 -14.83 12.42
N PRO A 69 -12.65 -15.07 13.67
CA PRO A 69 -12.34 -14.21 14.83
C PRO A 69 -10.86 -13.90 15.10
N ARG A 70 -9.95 -14.76 14.63
CA ARG A 70 -8.50 -14.57 14.81
C ARG A 70 -7.84 -13.69 13.75
N GLU A 71 -8.55 -13.45 12.65
CA GLU A 71 -8.03 -12.74 11.45
C GLU A 71 -8.77 -11.44 11.17
N ARG A 72 -10.02 -11.33 11.66
CA ARG A 72 -10.87 -10.17 11.38
C ARG A 72 -10.45 -8.92 12.15
N LEU A 73 -10.87 -7.77 11.64
CA LEU A 73 -10.84 -6.52 12.38
C LEU A 73 -11.61 -6.67 13.71
N SER A 74 -10.98 -6.31 14.81
CA SER A 74 -11.66 -6.24 16.10
C SER A 74 -12.61 -5.05 16.17
N PRO A 75 -13.59 -5.02 17.11
CA PRO A 75 -14.43 -3.84 17.31
C PRO A 75 -13.65 -2.56 17.61
N GLU A 76 -12.46 -2.68 18.21
CA GLU A 76 -11.57 -1.55 18.45
C GLU A 76 -10.93 -1.05 17.15
N ASP A 77 -10.52 -1.96 16.26
CA ASP A 77 -9.98 -1.61 14.96
C ASP A 77 -11.03 -0.92 14.09
N VAL A 78 -12.25 -1.47 14.03
CA VAL A 78 -13.37 -0.84 13.30
C VAL A 78 -13.64 0.58 13.78
N ARG A 79 -13.57 0.84 15.10
CA ARG A 79 -13.70 2.21 15.64
C ARG A 79 -12.59 3.15 15.14
N LEU A 80 -11.36 2.67 14.92
CA LEU A 80 -10.30 3.49 14.33
C LEU A 80 -10.67 3.95 12.92
N PHE A 81 -11.17 3.06 12.07
CA PHE A 81 -11.65 3.42 10.73
C PHE A 81 -12.78 4.45 10.77
N GLN A 82 -13.73 4.29 11.70
CA GLN A 82 -14.84 5.22 11.86
C GLN A 82 -14.39 6.60 12.35
N GLN A 83 -13.43 6.66 13.27
CA GLN A 83 -12.97 7.91 13.89
C GLN A 83 -11.96 8.67 13.03
N LEU A 84 -11.21 7.99 12.20
CA LEU A 84 -10.31 8.60 11.24
C LEU A 84 -11.06 8.98 9.95
N ALA A 85 -11.94 9.98 10.04
CA ALA A 85 -12.76 10.51 8.95
C ALA A 85 -13.70 9.48 8.27
N ASN A 86 -14.16 8.46 9.02
CA ASN A 86 -15.04 7.39 8.52
C ASN A 86 -14.50 6.74 7.22
N THR A 87 -13.22 6.48 7.20
CA THR A 87 -12.54 5.87 6.05
C THR A 87 -12.71 4.35 6.04
N LYS A 88 -12.58 3.73 4.86
CA LYS A 88 -12.37 2.29 4.69
C LYS A 88 -10.96 2.00 4.17
N ASN A 89 -10.09 3.01 4.12
CA ASN A 89 -8.73 2.92 3.61
C ASN A 89 -7.76 2.43 4.70
N PHE A 90 -7.24 1.22 4.54
CA PHE A 90 -6.27 0.61 5.45
C PHE A 90 -4.96 1.40 5.56
N GLU A 91 -4.47 1.95 4.45
CA GLU A 91 -3.23 2.72 4.42
C GLU A 91 -3.33 3.97 5.28
N ALA A 92 -4.48 4.68 5.20
CA ALA A 92 -4.73 5.86 6.02
C ALA A 92 -4.73 5.53 7.52
N VAL A 93 -5.35 4.40 7.91
CA VAL A 93 -5.39 3.95 9.31
C VAL A 93 -4.02 3.49 9.78
N LEU A 94 -3.30 2.70 8.99
CA LEU A 94 -1.94 2.23 9.32
C LEU A 94 -0.95 3.40 9.42
N ALA A 95 -1.00 4.36 8.50
CA ALA A 95 -0.18 5.57 8.55
C ALA A 95 -0.47 6.40 9.81
N SER A 96 -1.74 6.55 10.19
CA SER A 96 -2.14 7.26 11.39
C SER A 96 -1.64 6.57 12.67
N LEU A 97 -1.71 5.24 12.73
CA LEU A 97 -1.19 4.46 13.85
C LEU A 97 0.34 4.58 13.96
N LEU A 98 1.05 4.51 12.84
CA LEU A 98 2.50 4.67 12.79
C LEU A 98 2.92 6.08 13.22
N THR A 99 2.25 7.11 12.71
CA THR A 99 2.48 8.50 13.14
C THR A 99 2.23 8.67 14.63
N THR A 100 1.13 8.09 15.14
CA THR A 100 0.80 8.12 16.58
C THR A 100 1.89 7.45 17.41
N GLN A 101 2.41 6.30 16.97
CA GLN A 101 3.52 5.61 17.64
C GLN A 101 4.77 6.48 17.67
N THR A 102 5.14 7.12 16.56
CA THR A 102 6.29 8.01 16.48
C THR A 102 6.16 9.20 17.43
N VAL A 103 5.02 9.88 17.42
CA VAL A 103 4.74 11.01 18.32
C VAL A 103 4.74 10.57 19.78
N ALA A 104 4.07 9.45 20.10
CA ALA A 104 4.01 8.92 21.46
C ALA A 104 5.40 8.53 21.97
N THR A 105 6.26 7.96 21.11
CA THR A 105 7.64 7.66 21.45
C THR A 105 8.44 8.93 21.73
N ALA A 106 8.33 9.93 20.86
CA ALA A 106 9.07 11.20 21.00
C ALA A 106 8.66 11.99 22.26
N LEU A 107 7.41 11.84 22.72
CA LEU A 107 6.86 12.53 23.89
C LEU A 107 6.80 11.63 25.16
N ASP A 108 7.36 10.42 25.10
CA ASP A 108 7.31 9.41 26.17
C ASP A 108 5.89 9.13 26.69
N LEU A 109 4.92 9.09 25.77
CA LEU A 109 3.51 8.81 26.10
C LEU A 109 3.23 7.32 26.17
N GLN A 110 2.46 6.90 27.16
CA GLN A 110 2.05 5.50 27.34
C GLN A 110 0.54 5.31 27.12
N PRO A 111 0.04 4.16 26.69
CA PRO A 111 0.75 2.90 26.45
C PRO A 111 1.14 2.68 24.98
N LEU A 112 2.43 2.69 24.66
CA LEU A 112 2.96 2.40 23.31
C LEU A 112 2.58 1.02 22.78
N ASP A 113 2.57 0.02 23.66
CA ASP A 113 2.28 -1.37 23.26
C ASP A 113 0.87 -1.54 22.72
N ARG A 114 -0.09 -0.75 23.21
CA ARG A 114 -1.46 -0.77 22.67
C ARG A 114 -1.51 -0.25 21.23
N ILE A 115 -0.75 0.79 20.91
CA ILE A 115 -0.66 1.34 19.55
C ILE A 115 -0.05 0.31 18.60
N LYS A 116 1.07 -0.31 19.02
CA LYS A 116 1.73 -1.38 18.25
C LYS A 116 0.82 -2.58 18.02
N GLN A 117 0.07 -2.99 19.03
CA GLN A 117 -0.91 -4.08 18.91
C GLN A 117 -2.03 -3.74 17.92
N ARG A 118 -2.53 -2.50 17.93
CA ARG A 118 -3.55 -2.07 16.94
C ARG A 118 -2.99 -2.05 15.53
N TYR A 119 -1.78 -1.53 15.33
CA TYR A 119 -1.09 -1.59 14.05
C TYR A 119 -1.00 -3.03 13.52
N SER A 120 -0.48 -3.94 14.32
CA SER A 120 -0.35 -5.36 13.95
C SER A 120 -1.70 -6.03 13.69
N SER A 121 -2.74 -5.68 14.46
CA SER A 121 -4.10 -6.22 14.27
C SER A 121 -4.69 -5.79 12.93
N VAL A 122 -4.63 -4.50 12.62
CA VAL A 122 -5.13 -3.94 11.35
C VAL A 122 -4.35 -4.50 10.16
N GLN A 123 -3.02 -4.58 10.27
CA GLN A 123 -2.16 -5.14 9.24
C GLN A 123 -2.49 -6.61 8.95
N LYS A 124 -2.64 -7.45 9.99
CA LYS A 124 -3.01 -8.86 9.83
C LYS A 124 -4.38 -9.02 9.16
N ALA A 125 -5.35 -8.20 9.54
CA ALA A 125 -6.67 -8.25 8.93
C ALA A 125 -6.64 -7.84 7.45
N LEU A 126 -5.84 -6.84 7.08
CA LEU A 126 -5.61 -6.47 5.68
C LEU A 126 -5.01 -7.63 4.90
N VAL A 127 -3.93 -8.24 5.41
CA VAL A 127 -3.28 -9.41 4.77
C VAL A 127 -4.28 -10.51 4.52
N ALA A 128 -5.04 -10.89 5.54
CA ALA A 128 -6.02 -11.96 5.44
C ALA A 128 -7.17 -11.61 4.47
N ALA A 129 -7.61 -10.34 4.43
CA ALA A 129 -8.61 -9.88 3.48
C ALA A 129 -8.11 -9.94 2.04
N VAL A 130 -6.88 -9.48 1.79
CA VAL A 130 -6.27 -9.57 0.45
C VAL A 130 -6.12 -11.02 0.03
N HIS A 131 -5.64 -11.91 0.90
CA HIS A 131 -5.59 -13.34 0.64
C HIS A 131 -6.96 -13.92 0.29
N ARG A 132 -8.01 -13.50 0.98
CA ARG A 132 -9.36 -14.01 0.79
C ARG A 132 -9.95 -13.64 -0.58
N VAL A 133 -9.61 -12.46 -1.09
CA VAL A 133 -10.15 -11.95 -2.37
C VAL A 133 -9.26 -12.22 -3.56
N HIS A 134 -7.99 -12.54 -3.32
CA HIS A 134 -7.03 -12.70 -4.40
C HIS A 134 -7.41 -13.87 -5.30
N ILE A 135 -7.40 -13.63 -6.59
CA ILE A 135 -7.66 -14.64 -7.60
C ILE A 135 -6.43 -15.54 -7.78
N PRO A 136 -6.60 -16.84 -8.10
CA PRO A 136 -5.47 -17.69 -8.42
C PRO A 136 -4.86 -17.27 -9.76
N TRP A 137 -3.54 -17.53 -9.93
CA TRP A 137 -2.83 -17.30 -11.17
C TRP A 137 -3.58 -17.81 -12.41
N SER A 138 -4.09 -19.04 -12.31
CA SER A 138 -4.80 -19.72 -13.41
C SER A 138 -6.10 -19.01 -13.86
N ALA A 139 -6.64 -18.12 -13.05
CA ALA A 139 -7.84 -17.35 -13.39
C ALA A 139 -7.54 -16.12 -14.24
N ILE A 140 -6.27 -15.71 -14.35
CA ILE A 140 -5.88 -14.55 -15.15
C ILE A 140 -5.43 -15.03 -16.53
N PRO A 141 -6.06 -14.57 -17.61
CA PRO A 141 -5.62 -14.93 -18.95
C PRO A 141 -4.16 -14.50 -19.19
N SER A 142 -3.33 -15.41 -19.73
CA SER A 142 -1.94 -15.10 -20.07
C SER A 142 -1.77 -13.84 -20.93
N PRO A 143 -2.63 -13.56 -21.93
CA PRO A 143 -2.55 -12.31 -22.67
C PRO A 143 -2.70 -11.06 -21.82
N THR A 144 -3.48 -11.10 -20.72
CA THR A 144 -3.62 -9.98 -19.78
C THR A 144 -2.30 -9.72 -19.04
N LEU A 145 -1.66 -10.76 -18.50
CA LEU A 145 -0.37 -10.64 -17.82
C LEU A 145 0.71 -10.14 -18.77
N LEU A 146 0.78 -10.67 -20.00
CA LEU A 146 1.73 -10.22 -21.03
C LEU A 146 1.48 -8.77 -21.47
N SER A 147 0.22 -8.34 -21.52
CA SER A 147 -0.12 -6.95 -21.82
C SER A 147 0.33 -5.98 -20.71
N ILE A 148 0.10 -6.36 -19.43
CA ILE A 148 0.61 -5.60 -18.29
C ILE A 148 2.14 -5.54 -18.35
N ARG A 149 2.80 -6.70 -18.51
CA ARG A 149 4.25 -6.79 -18.64
C ARG A 149 4.80 -5.83 -19.71
N LYS A 150 4.20 -5.86 -20.91
CA LYS A 150 4.60 -4.99 -22.01
C LYS A 150 4.51 -3.52 -21.64
N SER A 151 3.44 -3.13 -20.95
CA SER A 151 3.26 -1.75 -20.48
C SER A 151 4.28 -1.36 -19.42
N LEU A 152 4.72 -2.29 -18.56
CA LEU A 152 5.73 -2.02 -17.54
C LEU A 152 7.11 -1.78 -18.16
N LEU A 153 7.43 -2.45 -19.27
CA LEU A 153 8.71 -2.32 -19.97
C LEU A 153 8.92 -0.95 -20.65
N ASP A 154 7.87 -0.16 -20.79
CA ASP A 154 7.97 1.20 -21.33
C ASP A 154 8.64 2.18 -20.32
N TYR A 155 8.85 1.76 -19.06
CA TYR A 155 9.38 2.59 -17.99
C TYR A 155 10.72 2.06 -17.47
N ASP A 156 11.57 2.99 -17.01
CA ASP A 156 12.83 2.64 -16.35
C ASP A 156 12.59 2.25 -14.86
N TYR A 157 11.53 2.81 -14.25
CA TYR A 157 11.12 2.54 -12.87
C TYR A 157 9.61 2.29 -12.77
N VAL A 158 9.24 1.25 -12.04
CA VAL A 158 7.87 0.94 -11.67
C VAL A 158 7.76 0.89 -10.14
N PHE A 159 6.94 1.75 -9.59
CA PHE A 159 6.62 1.77 -8.16
C PHE A 159 5.23 1.21 -7.97
N SER A 160 5.07 0.25 -7.09
CA SER A 160 3.76 -0.32 -6.76
C SER A 160 3.42 -0.07 -5.29
N THR A 161 2.22 0.45 -5.04
CA THR A 161 1.62 0.50 -3.70
C THR A 161 0.65 -0.65 -3.46
N ASN A 162 0.48 -1.55 -4.44
CA ASN A 162 -0.47 -2.64 -4.38
C ASN A 162 0.10 -3.84 -3.63
N TYR A 163 -0.71 -4.46 -2.79
CA TYR A 163 -0.33 -5.64 -2.00
C TYR A 163 -0.45 -6.95 -2.77
N ASP A 164 -1.25 -6.96 -3.86
CA ASP A 164 -1.52 -8.14 -4.67
C ASP A 164 -0.32 -8.61 -5.51
N LEU A 165 -0.47 -9.76 -6.18
CA LEU A 165 0.57 -10.38 -6.97
C LEU A 165 0.52 -10.04 -8.47
N LEU A 166 -0.37 -9.17 -8.92
CA LEU A 166 -0.56 -8.94 -10.36
C LEU A 166 0.71 -8.43 -11.05
N VAL A 167 1.40 -7.46 -10.42
CA VAL A 167 2.68 -6.95 -10.94
C VAL A 167 3.74 -8.06 -10.96
N TYR A 168 3.88 -8.77 -9.85
CA TYR A 168 4.81 -9.89 -9.74
C TYR A 168 4.54 -10.97 -10.80
N TRP A 169 3.30 -11.38 -10.94
CA TRP A 169 2.90 -12.37 -11.93
C TRP A 169 3.10 -11.91 -13.36
N SER A 170 2.86 -10.63 -13.64
CA SER A 170 3.11 -10.06 -14.97
C SER A 170 4.60 -10.10 -15.34
N ILE A 171 5.48 -9.85 -14.36
CA ILE A 171 6.94 -9.98 -14.52
C ILE A 171 7.32 -11.44 -14.83
N MET A 172 6.74 -12.38 -14.07
CA MET A 172 7.05 -13.81 -14.19
C MET A 172 6.37 -14.50 -15.40
N ALA A 173 5.50 -13.80 -16.12
CA ALA A 173 4.79 -14.37 -17.28
C ALA A 173 5.70 -14.66 -18.48
N ASP A 174 6.89 -14.08 -18.53
CA ASP A 174 7.90 -14.25 -19.55
C ASP A 174 9.31 -14.05 -18.94
N GLU A 175 10.31 -13.64 -19.71
CA GLU A 175 11.69 -13.49 -19.25
C GLU A 175 11.82 -12.46 -18.10
N ALA A 176 11.96 -12.96 -16.88
CA ALA A 176 12.07 -12.12 -15.68
C ALA A 176 13.34 -11.24 -15.67
N ALA A 177 14.34 -11.58 -16.50
CA ALA A 177 15.60 -10.83 -16.62
C ALA A 177 15.42 -9.36 -17.08
N ASP A 178 14.30 -9.05 -17.75
CA ASP A 178 13.96 -7.68 -18.15
C ASP A 178 13.60 -6.77 -16.95
N PHE A 179 13.41 -7.34 -15.78
CA PHE A 179 13.00 -6.63 -14.56
C PHE A 179 13.98 -6.84 -13.43
N ARG A 180 14.05 -5.89 -12.54
CA ARG A 180 14.83 -5.96 -11.31
C ARG A 180 14.05 -5.40 -10.15
N ASP A 181 13.96 -6.18 -9.07
CA ASP A 181 13.23 -5.83 -7.84
C ASP A 181 14.12 -5.84 -6.58
N TYR A 182 15.45 -5.84 -6.76
CA TYR A 182 16.45 -5.80 -5.71
C TYR A 182 16.49 -7.01 -4.77
N PHE A 183 15.84 -8.13 -5.14
CA PHE A 183 15.88 -9.40 -4.40
C PHE A 183 16.75 -10.46 -5.07
N TRP A 184 17.63 -10.06 -5.94
CA TRP A 184 18.44 -10.99 -6.73
C TRP A 184 19.44 -11.76 -5.87
N GLY A 185 19.14 -13.04 -5.60
CA GLY A 185 20.02 -13.95 -4.87
C GLY A 185 20.02 -13.80 -3.35
N GLY A 186 19.12 -13.02 -2.76
CA GLY A 186 19.07 -12.80 -1.31
C GLY A 186 17.99 -11.87 -0.83
N PRO A 187 18.18 -11.28 0.35
CA PRO A 187 17.27 -10.25 0.88
C PRO A 187 17.27 -9.00 0.00
N PHE A 188 16.30 -8.14 0.23
CA PHE A 188 16.23 -6.84 -0.41
C PHE A 188 17.51 -6.03 -0.18
N ASP A 189 18.15 -5.61 -1.26
CA ASP A 189 19.36 -4.79 -1.23
C ASP A 189 19.29 -3.69 -2.29
N SER A 190 18.92 -2.48 -1.86
CA SER A 190 18.84 -1.31 -2.74
C SER A 190 20.21 -0.87 -3.30
N SER A 191 21.32 -1.26 -2.67
CA SER A 191 22.68 -0.98 -3.13
C SER A 191 23.10 -1.89 -4.27
N ASN A 192 22.43 -3.05 -4.45
CA ASN A 192 22.70 -3.97 -5.53
C ASN A 192 22.24 -3.38 -6.86
N THR A 193 23.13 -2.63 -7.50
CA THR A 193 22.92 -1.93 -8.77
C THR A 193 23.52 -2.68 -9.96
N GLU A 194 24.03 -3.90 -9.77
CA GLU A 194 24.51 -4.74 -10.86
C GLU A 194 23.34 -5.05 -11.79
N ILE A 195 23.30 -4.30 -12.90
CA ILE A 195 22.24 -4.43 -13.91
C ILE A 195 22.86 -5.13 -15.11
N TRP A 196 22.31 -6.29 -15.46
CA TRP A 196 22.63 -6.96 -16.72
C TRP A 196 21.76 -6.32 -17.81
N GLY A 197 22.35 -5.37 -18.56
CA GLY A 197 21.65 -4.66 -19.63
C GLY A 197 20.64 -3.61 -19.11
N LYS A 198 19.66 -3.29 -19.95
CA LYS A 198 18.58 -2.36 -19.62
C LYS A 198 17.43 -3.14 -18.98
N ALA A 199 17.28 -3.04 -17.67
CA ALA A 199 16.18 -3.64 -16.92
C ALA A 199 15.27 -2.57 -16.30
N THR A 200 13.95 -2.83 -16.32
CA THR A 200 12.97 -2.02 -15.58
C THR A 200 13.09 -2.34 -14.09
N ARG A 201 13.25 -1.32 -13.26
CA ARG A 201 13.36 -1.46 -11.80
C ARG A 201 11.98 -1.45 -11.18
N VAL A 202 11.69 -2.44 -10.33
CA VAL A 202 10.37 -2.56 -9.66
C VAL A 202 10.55 -2.46 -8.16
N LEU A 203 9.79 -1.55 -7.52
CA LEU A 203 9.81 -1.34 -6.08
C LEU A 203 8.38 -1.43 -5.52
N TYR A 204 8.22 -2.24 -4.47
CA TYR A 204 6.96 -2.43 -3.75
C TYR A 204 6.96 -1.53 -2.51
N LEU A 205 6.40 -0.32 -2.64
CA LEU A 205 6.50 0.75 -1.63
C LEU A 205 5.79 0.42 -0.30
N HIS A 206 4.71 -0.36 -0.37
CA HIS A 206 3.93 -0.80 0.80
C HIS A 206 4.12 -2.29 1.10
N GLY A 207 5.11 -2.91 0.46
CA GLY A 207 5.25 -4.36 0.46
C GLY A 207 4.31 -5.04 -0.53
N ALA A 208 4.28 -6.37 -0.53
CA ALA A 208 3.40 -7.20 -1.33
C ALA A 208 3.26 -8.59 -0.70
N LEU A 209 2.24 -9.36 -1.10
CA LEU A 209 1.95 -10.66 -0.50
C LEU A 209 3.08 -11.70 -0.61
N HIS A 210 3.97 -11.54 -1.60
CA HIS A 210 5.14 -12.43 -1.80
C HIS A 210 6.40 -11.95 -1.08
N LEU A 211 6.32 -10.89 -0.27
CA LEU A 211 7.43 -10.37 0.51
C LEU A 211 7.24 -10.72 1.98
N TYR A 212 8.31 -11.12 2.66
CA TYR A 212 8.28 -11.46 4.08
C TYR A 212 9.55 -11.02 4.80
N TYR A 213 9.47 -10.87 6.13
CA TYR A 213 10.62 -10.68 7.00
C TYR A 213 11.10 -12.01 7.56
N ASP A 214 12.41 -12.18 7.66
CA ASP A 214 12.99 -13.23 8.46
C ASP A 214 13.12 -12.82 9.96
N ALA A 215 13.76 -13.70 10.74
CA ALA A 215 13.98 -13.46 12.18
C ALA A 215 14.94 -12.29 12.45
N ASP A 216 15.79 -11.93 11.50
CA ASP A 216 16.78 -10.86 11.60
C ASP A 216 16.23 -9.52 11.07
N GLY A 217 14.98 -9.49 10.62
CA GLY A 217 14.30 -8.33 10.09
C GLY A 217 14.67 -7.98 8.64
N LEU A 218 15.32 -8.90 7.94
CA LEU A 218 15.62 -8.74 6.52
C LEU A 218 14.41 -9.12 5.67
N THR A 219 14.18 -8.37 4.60
CA THR A 219 13.07 -8.63 3.68
C THR A 219 13.50 -9.59 2.58
N TYR A 220 12.71 -10.62 2.37
CA TYR A 220 12.89 -11.62 1.33
C TYR A 220 11.68 -11.67 0.40
N LYS A 221 11.90 -12.26 -0.79
CA LYS A 221 10.86 -12.55 -1.77
C LYS A 221 10.62 -14.04 -1.87
N GLU A 222 9.37 -14.47 -1.77
CA GLU A 222 8.97 -15.83 -2.04
C GLU A 222 8.59 -16.01 -3.52
N HIS A 223 9.01 -17.12 -4.10
CA HIS A 223 8.70 -17.47 -5.48
C HIS A 223 7.57 -18.51 -5.49
N SER A 224 6.33 -18.05 -5.62
CA SER A 224 5.19 -18.97 -5.73
C SER A 224 4.19 -18.48 -6.77
N GLN A 225 3.69 -19.43 -7.56
CA GLN A 225 2.54 -19.24 -8.43
C GLN A 225 1.22 -19.52 -7.67
N ASP A 226 1.30 -20.29 -6.59
CA ASP A 226 0.14 -20.71 -5.79
C ASP A 226 0.09 -20.02 -4.44
N PHE A 227 -1.02 -19.35 -4.17
CA PHE A 227 -1.31 -18.67 -2.90
C PHE A 227 -1.32 -19.59 -1.68
N GLY A 228 -1.62 -20.88 -1.88
CA GLY A 228 -1.76 -21.84 -0.78
C GLY A 228 -0.47 -22.07 0.03
N ASN A 229 0.67 -21.68 -0.50
CA ASN A 229 1.99 -21.86 0.11
C ASN A 229 2.63 -20.55 0.61
N LEU A 230 2.01 -19.40 0.39
CA LEU A 230 2.56 -18.13 0.89
C LEU A 230 2.35 -18.05 2.40
N ASN A 231 3.43 -18.00 3.16
CA ASN A 231 3.36 -17.76 4.59
C ASN A 231 2.70 -16.43 4.88
N SER A 232 1.69 -16.42 5.73
CA SER A 232 0.83 -15.29 6.08
C SER A 232 1.51 -14.11 6.82
N THR A 233 2.84 -14.09 6.84
CA THR A 233 3.64 -13.12 7.62
C THR A 233 4.08 -11.88 6.84
N GLY A 234 3.82 -11.81 5.55
CA GLY A 234 4.56 -10.92 4.68
C GLY A 234 3.86 -9.72 4.09
N ILE A 235 3.08 -8.92 4.81
CA ILE A 235 2.96 -7.51 4.43
C ILE A 235 3.99 -6.73 5.25
N VAL A 236 5.04 -6.36 4.57
CA VAL A 236 6.07 -5.46 5.07
C VAL A 236 5.50 -4.04 5.02
N GLY A 237 4.95 -3.57 6.13
CA GLY A 237 4.76 -2.15 6.30
C GLY A 237 6.14 -1.50 6.29
N GLY A 238 6.40 -0.63 5.33
CA GLY A 238 7.66 0.09 5.23
C GLY A 238 7.97 0.79 6.55
N SER A 239 8.87 0.22 7.35
CA SER A 239 9.52 0.93 8.43
C SER A 239 10.66 1.71 7.80
N ASN A 240 10.47 3.01 7.72
CA ASN A 240 11.51 3.96 7.36
C ASN A 240 12.73 3.78 8.25
N THR A 241 13.86 3.58 7.64
CA THR A 241 15.14 4.09 8.11
C THR A 241 15.30 5.51 7.63
#